data_d9df0663fbc3a1b029eb80df14e2e25a
#
_entry.id   d9df0663fbc3a1b029eb80df14e2e25a
#
_cell.length_a   1.000
_cell.length_b   1.000
_cell.length_c   1.000
_cell.angle_alpha   90.00
_cell.angle_beta   90.00
_cell.angle_gamma   90.00
#
_symmetry.space_group_name_H-M   'P 1'
#
loop_
_entity.id
_entity.type
_entity.pdbx_description
1 polymer ?
#
loop_
_entity_poly.entity_id
_entity_poly.type
_entity_poly.pdbx_seq_one_letter_code
_entity_poly.pdbx_strand_id
1 'polypeptide(L)'
;MKFKYWLTSLTDISNAKKKLLHDCSITAEKLFFMPKNELFDILFFTDDDRKIILESRASYDVEKEWILFQQKDIGFVTMEDEAYPDKLRNIHNPPYSLFYIGALPDKSRKSVAIVGARGRSAYGCEVAKVLAAALSRQGIQIISGMARGIDRDAHMGCLEAGGNTYAVLGSGADTCYPKENRFLYDKIKLSGGIISELMPGTDP
;
A
#
# COMPACT_ATOMS: atom_id res chain seq x y z
N MET A 1 -1.75 11.23 -13.15
CA MET A 1 -2.18 10.31 -12.05
C MET A 1 -3.31 9.38 -12.49
N LYS A 2 -4.35 9.84 -13.19
CA LYS A 2 -5.51 9.00 -13.59
C LYS A 2 -5.15 7.73 -14.37
N PHE A 3 -4.19 7.77 -15.29
CA PHE A 3 -3.75 6.58 -16.01
C PHE A 3 -2.93 5.62 -15.11
N LYS A 4 -2.16 6.13 -14.14
CA LYS A 4 -1.49 5.30 -13.13
C LYS A 4 -2.52 4.57 -12.26
N TYR A 5 -3.61 5.25 -11.89
CA TYR A 5 -4.73 4.66 -11.15
C TYR A 5 -5.43 3.56 -11.98
N TRP A 6 -5.69 3.82 -13.29
CA TRP A 6 -6.17 2.79 -14.22
C TRP A 6 -5.24 1.59 -14.27
N LEU A 7 -3.93 1.78 -14.45
CA LEU A 7 -2.97 0.67 -14.49
C LEU A 7 -2.95 -0.12 -13.17
N THR A 8 -3.14 0.57 -12.04
CA THR A 8 -3.27 -0.07 -10.73
C THR A 8 -4.52 -0.96 -10.66
N SER A 9 -5.66 -0.52 -11.22
CA SER A 9 -6.91 -1.28 -11.21
C SER A 9 -6.86 -2.59 -12.02
N LEU A 10 -5.87 -2.75 -12.89
CA LEU A 10 -5.62 -4.02 -13.60
C LEU A 10 -4.95 -5.03 -12.64
N THR A 11 -5.72 -5.60 -11.73
CA THR A 11 -5.21 -6.49 -10.66
C THR A 11 -4.60 -7.79 -11.19
N ASP A 12 -5.06 -8.26 -12.34
CA ASP A 12 -4.55 -9.47 -13.00
C ASP A 12 -3.19 -9.24 -13.71
N ILE A 13 -2.80 -7.99 -13.93
CA ILE A 13 -1.45 -7.64 -14.39
C ILE A 13 -0.53 -7.55 -13.17
N SER A 14 0.44 -8.44 -13.08
CA SER A 14 1.34 -8.51 -11.92
C SER A 14 2.18 -7.25 -11.71
N ASN A 15 2.55 -6.98 -10.45
CA ASN A 15 3.45 -5.87 -10.11
C ASN A 15 4.79 -5.95 -10.85
N ALA A 16 5.31 -7.17 -11.09
CA ALA A 16 6.54 -7.37 -11.87
C ALA A 16 6.40 -6.84 -13.31
N LYS A 17 5.25 -7.10 -13.97
CA LYS A 17 4.99 -6.58 -15.33
C LYS A 17 4.79 -5.07 -15.35
N LYS A 18 4.10 -4.51 -14.33
CA LYS A 18 3.95 -3.06 -14.17
C LYS A 18 5.32 -2.39 -13.94
N LYS A 19 6.22 -3.03 -13.20
CA LYS A 19 7.61 -2.58 -13.05
C LYS A 19 8.37 -2.62 -14.37
N LEU A 20 8.24 -3.69 -15.17
CA LEU A 20 8.88 -3.79 -16.48
C LEU A 20 8.40 -2.68 -17.44
N LEU A 21 7.13 -2.27 -17.40
CA LEU A 21 6.66 -1.10 -18.15
C LEU A 21 7.44 0.15 -17.76
N HIS A 22 7.61 0.40 -16.46
CA HIS A 22 8.39 1.52 -15.96
C HIS A 22 9.85 1.45 -16.43
N ASP A 23 10.50 0.27 -16.28
CA ASP A 23 11.89 0.05 -16.67
C ASP A 23 12.11 0.24 -18.18
N CYS A 24 11.08 -0.06 -19.00
CA CYS A 24 11.06 0.19 -20.44
C CYS A 24 10.60 1.61 -20.83
N SER A 25 10.41 2.52 -19.87
CA SER A 25 9.91 3.88 -20.10
C SER A 25 8.55 3.93 -20.83
N ILE A 26 7.71 2.93 -20.58
CA ILE A 26 6.33 2.88 -21.08
C ILE A 26 5.42 3.39 -19.95
N THR A 27 4.99 4.65 -20.05
CA THR A 27 4.08 5.23 -19.07
C THR A 27 2.68 4.59 -19.14
N ALA A 28 1.94 4.65 -18.03
CA ALA A 28 0.55 4.16 -18.01
C ALA A 28 -0.35 4.86 -19.05
N GLU A 29 -0.12 6.14 -19.32
CA GLU A 29 -0.83 6.89 -20.36
C GLU A 29 -0.45 6.41 -21.76
N LYS A 30 0.85 6.23 -22.04
CA LYS A 30 1.30 5.65 -23.30
C LYS A 30 0.73 4.26 -23.50
N LEU A 31 0.73 3.42 -22.47
CA LEU A 31 0.13 2.09 -22.54
C LEU A 31 -1.37 2.20 -22.85
N PHE A 32 -2.11 3.14 -22.24
CA PHE A 32 -3.56 3.29 -22.46
C PHE A 32 -3.91 3.61 -23.91
N PHE A 33 -3.14 4.51 -24.57
CA PHE A 33 -3.38 4.93 -25.95
C PHE A 33 -2.58 4.15 -27.01
N MET A 34 -1.75 3.20 -26.60
CA MET A 34 -0.88 2.44 -27.48
C MET A 34 -1.68 1.67 -28.54
N PRO A 35 -1.34 1.77 -29.83
CA PRO A 35 -1.94 0.98 -30.90
C PRO A 35 -1.85 -0.53 -30.61
N LYS A 36 -2.83 -1.30 -31.11
CA LYS A 36 -2.90 -2.73 -30.84
C LYS A 36 -1.66 -3.48 -31.33
N ASN A 37 -1.14 -3.14 -32.50
CA ASN A 37 0.09 -3.74 -33.03
C ASN A 37 1.30 -3.51 -32.10
N GLU A 38 1.51 -2.27 -31.59
CA GLU A 38 2.60 -1.96 -30.66
C GLU A 38 2.43 -2.70 -29.31
N LEU A 39 1.19 -2.85 -28.83
CA LEU A 39 0.91 -3.62 -27.62
C LEU A 39 1.33 -5.10 -27.77
N PHE A 40 1.18 -5.64 -28.99
CA PHE A 40 1.57 -7.02 -29.28
C PHE A 40 3.09 -7.20 -29.40
N ASP A 41 3.85 -6.13 -29.65
CA ASP A 41 5.30 -6.14 -29.68
C ASP A 41 5.93 -6.15 -28.28
N ILE A 42 5.15 -5.93 -27.21
CA ILE A 42 5.62 -6.02 -25.83
C ILE A 42 5.77 -7.49 -25.43
N LEU A 43 7.01 -7.98 -25.42
CA LEU A 43 7.32 -9.41 -25.28
C LEU A 43 6.99 -10.00 -23.90
N PHE A 44 6.99 -9.20 -22.83
CA PHE A 44 6.69 -9.70 -21.49
C PHE A 44 5.19 -9.80 -21.18
N PHE A 45 4.32 -9.30 -22.08
CA PHE A 45 2.89 -9.53 -21.96
C PHE A 45 2.46 -10.84 -22.61
N THR A 46 1.63 -11.59 -21.90
CA THR A 46 0.92 -12.76 -22.44
C THR A 46 -0.29 -12.30 -23.26
N ASP A 47 -0.92 -13.23 -23.99
CA ASP A 47 -2.15 -12.91 -24.71
C ASP A 47 -3.31 -12.57 -23.77
N ASP A 48 -3.35 -13.16 -22.57
CA ASP A 48 -4.31 -12.79 -21.53
C ASP A 48 -4.07 -11.37 -21.02
N ASP A 49 -2.83 -10.98 -20.76
CA ASP A 49 -2.50 -9.58 -20.37
C ASP A 49 -2.97 -8.58 -21.43
N ARG A 50 -2.70 -8.87 -22.71
CA ARG A 50 -3.11 -8.01 -23.83
C ARG A 50 -4.62 -7.90 -23.92
N LYS A 51 -5.32 -9.02 -23.74
CA LYS A 51 -6.79 -9.06 -23.70
C LYS A 51 -7.34 -8.20 -22.55
N ILE A 52 -6.85 -8.36 -21.33
CA ILE A 52 -7.23 -7.58 -20.16
C ILE A 52 -7.04 -6.08 -20.42
N ILE A 53 -5.89 -5.68 -20.96
CA ILE A 53 -5.58 -4.29 -21.27
C ILE A 53 -6.58 -3.74 -22.30
N LEU A 54 -6.83 -4.46 -23.39
CA LEU A 54 -7.74 -4.01 -24.47
C LEU A 54 -9.19 -3.92 -24.00
N GLU A 55 -9.68 -4.89 -23.26
CA GLU A 55 -11.03 -4.90 -22.69
C GLU A 55 -11.22 -3.77 -21.69
N SER A 56 -10.21 -3.55 -20.82
CA SER A 56 -10.25 -2.45 -19.87
C SER A 56 -10.27 -1.09 -20.57
N ARG A 57 -9.45 -0.87 -21.58
CA ARG A 57 -9.46 0.40 -22.35
C ARG A 57 -10.82 0.71 -22.98
N ALA A 58 -11.55 -0.33 -23.39
CA ALA A 58 -12.85 -0.18 -24.04
C ALA A 58 -13.99 0.17 -23.07
N SER A 59 -13.87 -0.22 -21.80
CA SER A 59 -14.93 -0.11 -20.81
C SER A 59 -14.65 0.82 -19.63
N TYR A 60 -13.37 1.14 -19.37
CA TYR A 60 -12.97 1.91 -18.19
C TYR A 60 -12.97 3.42 -18.48
N ASP A 61 -13.84 4.16 -17.81
CA ASP A 61 -13.86 5.61 -17.86
C ASP A 61 -12.84 6.20 -16.88
N VAL A 62 -11.65 6.47 -17.40
CA VAL A 62 -10.49 6.96 -16.62
C VAL A 62 -10.80 8.27 -15.88
N GLU A 63 -11.55 9.19 -16.50
CA GLU A 63 -11.89 10.47 -15.87
C GLU A 63 -12.88 10.28 -14.72
N LYS A 64 -13.94 9.53 -14.97
CA LYS A 64 -14.97 9.26 -13.97
C LYS A 64 -14.38 8.54 -12.75
N GLU A 65 -13.63 7.48 -12.98
CA GLU A 65 -13.06 6.66 -11.89
C GLU A 65 -12.03 7.45 -11.08
N TRP A 66 -11.24 8.29 -11.73
CA TRP A 66 -10.31 9.18 -11.05
C TRP A 66 -11.02 10.23 -10.21
N ILE A 67 -12.09 10.86 -10.73
CA ILE A 67 -12.90 11.83 -9.98
C ILE A 67 -13.52 11.17 -8.75
N LEU A 68 -14.09 9.97 -8.89
CA LEU A 68 -14.66 9.21 -7.78
C LEU A 68 -13.60 8.85 -6.72
N PHE A 69 -12.40 8.50 -7.14
CA PHE A 69 -11.29 8.25 -6.22
C PHE A 69 -10.87 9.51 -5.47
N GLN A 70 -10.77 10.66 -6.16
CA GLN A 70 -10.37 11.93 -5.53
C GLN A 70 -11.37 12.44 -4.46
N GLN A 71 -12.61 11.94 -4.47
CA GLN A 71 -13.59 12.23 -3.43
C GLN A 71 -13.34 11.45 -2.13
N LYS A 72 -12.46 10.45 -2.16
CA LYS A 72 -12.06 9.70 -0.98
C LYS A 72 -10.87 10.40 -0.30
N ASP A 73 -10.86 10.37 1.02
CA ASP A 73 -9.70 10.85 1.80
C ASP A 73 -8.60 9.77 1.83
N ILE A 74 -8.12 9.39 0.64
CA ILE A 74 -7.12 8.36 0.43
C ILE A 74 -6.02 8.90 -0.48
N GLY A 75 -4.78 8.90 0.01
CA GLY A 75 -3.62 9.22 -0.80
C GLY A 75 -3.26 8.06 -1.74
N PHE A 76 -2.65 8.39 -2.86
CA PHE A 76 -2.22 7.42 -3.88
C PHE A 76 -0.84 7.80 -4.39
N VAL A 77 0.08 6.84 -4.38
CA VAL A 77 1.43 6.98 -4.94
C VAL A 77 1.81 5.72 -5.71
N THR A 78 2.64 5.88 -6.73
CA THR A 78 3.21 4.78 -7.49
C THR A 78 4.72 4.74 -7.32
N MET A 79 5.35 3.65 -7.70
CA MET A 79 6.80 3.49 -7.67
C MET A 79 7.57 4.56 -8.48
N GLU A 80 6.88 5.31 -9.35
CA GLU A 80 7.44 6.40 -10.13
C GLU A 80 7.49 7.72 -9.34
N ASP A 81 6.72 7.83 -8.25
CA ASP A 81 6.56 9.08 -7.50
C ASP A 81 7.64 9.20 -6.41
N GLU A 82 8.13 10.42 -6.18
CA GLU A 82 9.15 10.69 -5.16
C GLU A 82 8.70 10.29 -3.74
N ALA A 83 7.41 10.45 -3.44
CA ALA A 83 6.85 10.09 -2.14
C ALA A 83 6.80 8.57 -1.88
N TYR A 84 6.96 7.73 -2.91
CA TYR A 84 6.96 6.27 -2.74
C TYR A 84 8.16 5.83 -1.88
N PRO A 85 7.96 4.93 -0.87
CA PRO A 85 9.03 4.51 0.02
C PRO A 85 10.18 3.80 -0.70
N ASP A 86 11.40 4.37 -0.63
CA ASP A 86 12.56 3.84 -1.37
C ASP A 86 12.93 2.41 -0.98
N LYS A 87 12.71 2.04 0.28
CA LYS A 87 12.93 0.67 0.74
C LYS A 87 12.07 -0.36 0.00
N LEU A 88 10.85 0.02 -0.42
CA LEU A 88 9.97 -0.87 -1.19
C LEU A 88 10.40 -1.00 -2.66
N ARG A 89 11.04 0.03 -3.25
CA ARG A 89 11.54 -0.06 -4.64
C ARG A 89 12.55 -1.18 -4.83
N ASN A 90 13.31 -1.49 -3.77
CA ASN A 90 14.44 -2.40 -3.81
C ASN A 90 14.10 -3.85 -3.39
N ILE A 91 12.84 -4.14 -3.06
CA ILE A 91 12.44 -5.53 -2.79
C ILE A 91 12.23 -6.31 -4.09
N HIS A 92 12.23 -7.63 -4.01
CA HIS A 92 12.13 -8.51 -5.18
C HIS A 92 10.86 -8.27 -6.02
N ASN A 93 9.72 -8.02 -5.39
CA ASN A 93 8.45 -7.74 -6.08
C ASN A 93 7.79 -6.50 -5.46
N PRO A 94 8.26 -5.30 -5.82
CA PRO A 94 7.72 -4.08 -5.25
C PRO A 94 6.27 -3.86 -5.70
N PRO A 95 5.37 -3.45 -4.79
CA PRO A 95 4.04 -2.97 -5.18
C PRO A 95 4.16 -1.84 -6.19
N TYR A 96 3.42 -1.91 -7.30
CA TYR A 96 3.40 -0.80 -8.28
C TYR A 96 2.88 0.49 -7.66
N SER A 97 1.91 0.38 -6.79
CA SER A 97 1.26 1.54 -6.14
C SER A 97 0.92 1.25 -4.68
N LEU A 98 0.74 2.33 -3.93
CA LEU A 98 0.27 2.29 -2.56
C LEU A 98 -0.89 3.28 -2.39
N PHE A 99 -1.90 2.84 -1.65
CA PHE A 99 -2.97 3.66 -1.11
C PHE A 99 -2.70 3.90 0.36
N TYR A 100 -2.96 5.12 0.84
CA TYR A 100 -2.72 5.41 2.25
C TYR A 100 -3.72 6.42 2.80
N ILE A 101 -3.97 6.33 4.11
CA ILE A 101 -4.76 7.31 4.88
C ILE A 101 -3.85 7.82 6.00
N GLY A 102 -3.80 9.13 6.20
CA GLY A 102 -2.81 9.77 7.06
C GLY A 102 -1.52 10.06 6.30
N ALA A 103 -0.37 9.59 6.78
CA ALA A 103 0.92 9.84 6.16
C ALA A 103 1.63 8.54 5.75
N LEU A 104 2.55 8.64 4.82
CA LEU A 104 3.56 7.61 4.56
C LEU A 104 4.72 7.74 5.56
N PRO A 105 5.49 6.66 5.81
CA PRO A 105 6.66 6.71 6.66
C PRO A 105 7.67 7.77 6.19
N ASP A 106 8.17 8.56 7.11
CA ASP A 106 9.21 9.55 6.85
C ASP A 106 10.52 8.84 6.45
N LYS A 107 11.00 9.12 5.25
CA LYS A 107 12.19 8.51 4.67
C LYS A 107 13.48 8.85 5.44
N SER A 108 13.53 10.00 6.11
CA SER A 108 14.68 10.44 6.88
C SER A 108 14.83 9.71 8.22
N ARG A 109 13.77 9.01 8.68
CA ARG A 109 13.72 8.32 9.97
C ARG A 109 13.88 6.82 9.82
N LYS A 110 14.47 6.19 10.84
CA LYS A 110 14.53 4.73 10.93
C LYS A 110 13.14 4.16 11.19
N SER A 111 12.87 2.99 10.63
CA SER A 111 11.64 2.24 10.86
C SER A 111 11.96 0.78 11.23
N VAL A 112 11.15 0.20 12.11
CA VAL A 112 11.24 -1.19 12.55
C VAL A 112 9.87 -1.83 12.43
N ALA A 113 9.82 -3.02 11.81
CA ALA A 113 8.61 -3.83 11.79
C ALA A 113 8.56 -4.72 13.04
N ILE A 114 7.42 -4.71 13.73
CA ILE A 114 7.13 -5.61 14.85
C ILE A 114 5.90 -6.42 14.47
N VAL A 115 6.09 -7.71 14.24
CA VAL A 115 5.03 -8.64 13.82
C VAL A 115 5.08 -9.91 14.65
N GLY A 116 3.95 -10.60 14.78
CA GLY A 116 3.95 -11.85 15.52
C GLY A 116 2.59 -12.56 15.55
N ALA A 117 2.47 -13.51 16.47
CA ALA A 117 1.31 -14.37 16.58
C ALA A 117 0.02 -13.60 16.90
N ARG A 118 -1.08 -14.02 16.26
CA ARG A 118 -2.44 -13.51 16.55
C ARG A 118 -2.92 -13.94 17.94
N GLY A 119 -2.64 -15.18 18.33
CA GLY A 119 -2.80 -15.68 19.70
C GLY A 119 -1.50 -15.45 20.47
N ARG A 120 -1.46 -14.45 21.34
CA ARG A 120 -0.27 -14.06 22.08
C ARG A 120 -0.33 -14.44 23.56
N SER A 121 0.84 -14.72 24.16
CA SER A 121 0.96 -14.84 25.63
C SER A 121 0.98 -13.45 26.29
N ALA A 122 0.74 -13.40 27.60
CA ALA A 122 0.87 -12.17 28.38
C ALA A 122 2.29 -11.59 28.27
N TYR A 123 3.31 -12.44 28.28
CA TYR A 123 4.71 -12.05 28.05
C TYR A 123 4.93 -11.42 26.66
N GLY A 124 4.40 -12.04 25.60
CA GLY A 124 4.53 -11.49 24.24
C GLY A 124 3.84 -10.13 24.08
N CYS A 125 2.68 -9.93 24.74
CA CYS A 125 1.98 -8.65 24.79
C CYS A 125 2.86 -7.57 25.41
N GLU A 126 3.41 -7.84 26.60
CA GLU A 126 4.25 -6.89 27.33
C GLU A 126 5.52 -6.55 26.55
N VAL A 127 6.23 -7.55 26.02
CA VAL A 127 7.45 -7.34 25.22
C VAL A 127 7.17 -6.48 23.98
N ALA A 128 6.09 -6.78 23.25
CA ALA A 128 5.75 -6.00 22.05
C ALA A 128 5.48 -4.52 22.38
N LYS A 129 4.72 -4.25 23.46
CA LYS A 129 4.42 -2.89 23.91
C LYS A 129 5.67 -2.15 24.38
N VAL A 130 6.45 -2.75 25.29
CA VAL A 130 7.66 -2.14 25.85
C VAL A 130 8.68 -1.85 24.77
N LEU A 131 8.91 -2.81 23.85
CA LEU A 131 9.84 -2.64 22.75
C LEU A 131 9.39 -1.51 21.80
N ALA A 132 8.13 -1.52 21.37
CA ALA A 132 7.58 -0.47 20.51
C ALA A 132 7.67 0.91 21.16
N ALA A 133 7.32 1.02 22.45
CA ALA A 133 7.42 2.27 23.20
C ALA A 133 8.89 2.77 23.31
N ALA A 134 9.83 1.87 23.62
CA ALA A 134 11.24 2.21 23.72
C ALA A 134 11.81 2.71 22.40
N LEU A 135 11.53 2.02 21.29
CA LEU A 135 11.95 2.43 19.95
C LEU A 135 11.33 3.77 19.54
N SER A 136 10.04 3.96 19.83
CA SER A 136 9.33 5.21 19.52
C SER A 136 9.90 6.42 20.24
N ARG A 137 10.31 6.29 21.51
CA ARG A 137 10.99 7.36 22.26
C ARG A 137 12.34 7.76 21.68
N GLN A 138 12.96 6.86 20.88
CA GLN A 138 14.18 7.13 20.12
C GLN A 138 13.89 7.69 18.72
N GLY A 139 12.65 8.07 18.43
CA GLY A 139 12.24 8.59 17.13
C GLY A 139 12.12 7.53 16.02
N ILE A 140 12.17 6.24 16.36
CA ILE A 140 12.03 5.15 15.39
C ILE A 140 10.56 4.91 15.11
N GLN A 141 10.20 4.84 13.84
CA GLN A 141 8.84 4.59 13.36
C GLN A 141 8.51 3.08 13.47
N ILE A 142 7.32 2.75 13.96
CA ILE A 142 6.88 1.36 14.10
C ILE A 142 5.95 0.99 12.93
N ILE A 143 6.25 -0.13 12.27
CA ILE A 143 5.42 -0.67 11.18
C ILE A 143 4.88 -2.02 11.65
N SER A 144 3.58 -2.27 11.44
CA SER A 144 2.97 -3.56 11.73
C SER A 144 1.72 -3.79 10.87
N GLY A 145 1.09 -4.99 10.97
CA GLY A 145 -0.05 -5.37 10.13
C GLY A 145 -1.43 -5.11 10.74
N MET A 146 -1.52 -4.48 11.91
CA MET A 146 -2.76 -4.23 12.65
C MET A 146 -3.58 -5.51 12.98
N ALA A 147 -3.02 -6.69 12.83
CA ALA A 147 -3.67 -7.94 13.19
C ALA A 147 -3.92 -8.03 14.70
N ARG A 148 -4.75 -9.00 15.12
CA ARG A 148 -4.86 -9.36 16.54
C ARG A 148 -3.49 -9.76 17.09
N GLY A 149 -3.28 -9.62 18.39
CA GLY A 149 -2.08 -10.10 19.04
C GLY A 149 -0.91 -9.11 18.97
N ILE A 150 0.25 -9.57 18.61
CA ILE A 150 1.51 -8.81 18.68
C ILE A 150 1.46 -7.51 17.88
N ASP A 151 0.89 -7.55 16.69
CA ASP A 151 0.77 -6.37 15.83
C ASP A 151 -0.01 -5.23 16.52
N ARG A 152 -1.18 -5.57 17.08
CA ARG A 152 -1.98 -4.64 17.85
C ARG A 152 -1.19 -4.06 19.03
N ASP A 153 -0.50 -4.92 19.79
CA ASP A 153 0.22 -4.51 20.99
C ASP A 153 1.43 -3.61 20.65
N ALA A 154 2.10 -3.87 19.52
CA ALA A 154 3.16 -3.01 19.00
C ALA A 154 2.65 -1.61 18.63
N HIS A 155 1.52 -1.51 17.92
CA HIS A 155 0.90 -0.22 17.62
C HIS A 155 0.49 0.52 18.90
N MET A 156 -0.13 -0.19 19.86
CA MET A 156 -0.54 0.42 21.13
C MET A 156 0.66 0.97 21.91
N GLY A 157 1.75 0.20 22.04
CA GLY A 157 2.96 0.66 22.73
C GLY A 157 3.60 1.90 22.07
N CYS A 158 3.61 1.94 20.73
CA CYS A 158 4.08 3.11 19.99
C CYS A 158 3.21 4.34 20.25
N LEU A 159 1.87 4.20 20.17
CA LEU A 159 0.92 5.30 20.39
C LEU A 159 0.97 5.82 21.81
N GLU A 160 1.07 4.95 22.82
CA GLU A 160 1.20 5.31 24.24
C GLU A 160 2.50 6.10 24.49
N ALA A 161 3.54 5.86 23.72
CA ALA A 161 4.80 6.61 23.78
C ALA A 161 4.80 7.90 22.94
N GLY A 162 3.69 8.25 22.27
CA GLY A 162 3.59 9.42 21.39
C GLY A 162 4.35 9.28 20.07
N GLY A 163 4.65 8.05 19.65
CA GLY A 163 5.40 7.75 18.43
C GLY A 163 4.55 7.66 17.18
N ASN A 164 5.22 7.58 16.02
CA ASN A 164 4.56 7.36 14.72
C ASN A 164 4.52 5.88 14.38
N THR A 165 3.33 5.39 14.04
CA THR A 165 3.15 3.99 13.65
C THR A 165 2.32 3.87 12.37
N TYR A 166 2.63 2.84 11.59
CA TYR A 166 2.03 2.63 10.27
C TYR A 166 1.50 1.20 10.17
N ALA A 167 0.24 1.08 9.79
CA ALA A 167 -0.40 -0.21 9.57
C ALA A 167 -0.39 -0.57 8.09
N VAL A 168 0.22 -1.72 7.75
CA VAL A 168 0.20 -2.28 6.41
C VAL A 168 -0.87 -3.35 6.34
N LEU A 169 -1.93 -3.10 5.56
CA LEU A 169 -3.12 -3.94 5.52
C LEU A 169 -3.12 -4.90 4.33
N GLY A 170 -3.69 -6.08 4.53
CA GLY A 170 -4.06 -7.04 3.49
C GLY A 170 -5.49 -6.84 2.95
N SER A 171 -6.05 -5.65 3.14
CA SER A 171 -7.34 -5.17 2.62
C SER A 171 -7.16 -3.77 2.06
N GLY A 172 -8.17 -3.18 1.43
CA GLY A 172 -8.11 -1.77 1.05
C GLY A 172 -7.79 -0.87 2.25
N ALA A 173 -7.08 0.23 2.03
CA ALA A 173 -6.68 1.14 3.11
C ALA A 173 -7.89 1.71 3.88
N ASP A 174 -9.05 1.80 3.24
CA ASP A 174 -10.33 2.23 3.81
C ASP A 174 -11.11 1.11 4.54
N THR A 175 -10.60 -0.11 4.51
CA THR A 175 -11.23 -1.29 5.12
C THR A 175 -10.54 -1.66 6.43
N CYS A 176 -11.16 -1.31 7.57
CA CYS A 176 -10.61 -1.68 8.89
C CYS A 176 -10.79 -3.18 9.17
N TYR A 177 -9.69 -3.91 9.20
CA TYR A 177 -9.69 -5.31 9.59
C TYR A 177 -8.53 -5.63 10.55
N PRO A 178 -8.76 -6.35 11.65
CA PRO A 178 -10.09 -6.81 12.14
C PRO A 178 -10.93 -5.65 12.68
N LYS A 179 -12.26 -5.77 12.61
CA LYS A 179 -13.21 -4.70 13.01
C LYS A 179 -13.07 -4.26 14.47
N GLU A 180 -12.67 -5.16 15.36
CA GLU A 180 -12.42 -4.85 16.78
C GLU A 180 -11.23 -3.91 17.01
N ASN A 181 -10.35 -3.74 16.02
CA ASN A 181 -9.24 -2.79 16.07
C ASN A 181 -9.62 -1.40 15.52
N ARG A 182 -10.92 -1.10 15.34
CA ARG A 182 -11.39 0.19 14.79
C ARG A 182 -10.81 1.40 15.54
N PHE A 183 -10.81 1.35 16.87
CA PHE A 183 -10.22 2.41 17.69
C PHE A 183 -8.72 2.61 17.39
N LEU A 184 -7.98 1.51 17.22
CA LEU A 184 -6.57 1.54 16.87
C LEU A 184 -6.34 2.11 15.47
N TYR A 185 -7.13 1.66 14.49
CA TYR A 185 -7.14 2.17 13.12
C TYR A 185 -7.32 3.69 13.08
N ASP A 186 -8.29 4.22 13.83
CA ASP A 186 -8.57 5.67 13.86
C ASP A 186 -7.43 6.46 14.53
N LYS A 187 -6.75 5.90 15.52
CA LYS A 187 -5.57 6.52 16.13
C LYS A 187 -4.34 6.48 15.22
N ILE A 188 -4.10 5.39 14.53
CA ILE A 188 -2.96 5.24 13.61
C ILE A 188 -3.05 6.26 12.47
N LYS A 189 -4.24 6.52 11.93
CA LYS A 189 -4.44 7.55 10.89
C LYS A 189 -3.94 8.95 11.31
N LEU A 190 -4.04 9.27 12.60
CA LEU A 190 -3.69 10.58 13.14
C LEU A 190 -2.21 10.68 13.52
N SER A 191 -1.57 9.56 13.89
CA SER A 191 -0.18 9.54 14.37
C SER A 191 0.83 9.02 13.35
N GLY A 192 0.37 8.48 12.25
CA GLY A 192 1.18 7.87 11.20
C GLY A 192 0.32 7.64 9.97
N GLY A 193 0.02 6.37 9.63
CA GLY A 193 -0.85 6.09 8.50
C GLY A 193 -1.23 4.63 8.33
N ILE A 194 -2.28 4.43 7.59
CA ILE A 194 -2.75 3.14 7.09
C ILE A 194 -2.28 3.00 5.66
N ILE A 195 -1.68 1.89 5.30
CA ILE A 195 -1.06 1.67 3.98
C ILE A 195 -1.55 0.35 3.41
N SER A 196 -1.86 0.33 2.13
CA SER A 196 -2.20 -0.90 1.40
C SER A 196 -1.75 -0.83 -0.04
N GLU A 197 -1.40 -1.96 -0.63
CA GLU A 197 -1.19 -2.11 -2.08
C GLU A 197 -2.49 -2.44 -2.82
N LEU A 198 -3.57 -2.75 -2.09
CA LEU A 198 -4.86 -3.15 -2.65
C LEU A 198 -5.76 -1.94 -2.90
N MET A 199 -6.60 -2.05 -3.93
CA MET A 199 -7.58 -1.01 -4.28
C MET A 199 -8.50 -0.69 -3.09
N PRO A 200 -8.90 0.59 -2.91
CA PRO A 200 -9.90 0.94 -1.91
C PRO A 200 -11.19 0.13 -2.04
N GLY A 201 -11.72 -0.32 -0.89
CA GLY A 201 -12.90 -1.19 -0.83
C GLY A 201 -12.61 -2.69 -0.99
N THR A 202 -11.33 -3.08 -1.13
CA THR A 202 -10.97 -4.51 -1.16
C THR A 202 -11.14 -5.13 0.23
N ASP A 203 -11.88 -6.23 0.30
CA ASP A 203 -12.06 -7.02 1.52
C ASP A 203 -10.78 -7.80 1.90
N PRO A 204 -10.60 -8.15 3.20
CA PRO A 204 -9.46 -8.89 3.70
C PRO A 204 -9.50 -10.39 3.34
#